data_b7b019427b66f8275971c9f409a9bf20
#
_entry.id   b7b019427b66f8275971c9f409a9bf20
#
_cell.length_a   1.000
_cell.length_b   1.000
_cell.length_c   1.000
_cell.angle_alpha   90.00
_cell.angle_beta   90.00
_cell.angle_gamma   90.00
#
_symmetry.space_group_name_H-M   'P 1'
#
loop_
_entity.id
_entity.type
_entity.pdbx_description
1 polymer ?
#
loop_
_entity_poly.entity_id
_entity_poly.type
_entity_poly.pdbx_seq_one_letter_code
_entity_poly.pdbx_strand_id
1 'polypeptide(L)'
;MPVSPSTDNYYVGKGKLSFKLTGATTFRDLGNVTELETTPNLTTLEHFSSREGVKKKDKEVVTEKKMTVRLVMDEWTADNLAMALLGDVSVDTDGNSVVDIFSRNTFEGELKYEGTNEIGPQMDIDLFKVAFKPGKSLNPISDEWGNIEIEGEALANDLGKFGTWTVREQVVGP
;
A
#
# COMPACT_ATOMS: atom_id res chain seq x y z
N MET A 1 -5.09 22.10 -13.84
CA MET A 1 -3.83 22.20 -13.05
C MET A 1 -3.13 23.51 -13.35
N PRO A 2 -2.55 24.18 -12.34
CA PRO A 2 -1.71 25.36 -12.58
C PRO A 2 -0.54 25.02 -13.52
N VAL A 3 -0.13 26.01 -14.32
CA VAL A 3 1.02 25.84 -15.23
C VAL A 3 2.30 25.77 -14.40
N SER A 4 3.16 24.80 -14.70
CA SER A 4 4.45 24.65 -14.02
C SER A 4 5.51 25.62 -14.58
N PRO A 5 6.41 26.19 -13.73
CA PRO A 5 6.51 25.97 -12.28
C PRO A 5 5.50 26.80 -11.48
N SER A 6 4.88 26.17 -10.47
CA SER A 6 3.98 26.83 -9.52
C SER A 6 4.08 26.14 -8.16
N THR A 7 4.07 26.93 -7.09
CA THR A 7 3.99 26.41 -5.70
C THR A 7 2.67 25.70 -5.43
N ASP A 8 1.62 26.01 -6.20
CA ASP A 8 0.31 25.38 -6.11
C ASP A 8 0.31 23.92 -6.61
N ASN A 9 1.43 23.44 -7.14
CA ASN A 9 1.64 22.04 -7.50
C ASN A 9 2.33 21.22 -6.39
N TYR A 10 2.71 21.85 -5.28
CA TYR A 10 3.37 21.15 -4.18
C TYR A 10 2.39 20.25 -3.44
N TYR A 11 2.92 19.15 -2.91
CA TYR A 11 2.14 18.13 -2.24
C TYR A 11 2.63 17.90 -0.81
N VAL A 12 1.72 18.07 0.16
CA VAL A 12 1.88 17.62 1.55
C VAL A 12 0.66 16.76 1.86
N GLY A 13 0.83 15.46 1.68
CA GLY A 13 -0.27 14.51 1.75
C GLY A 13 -0.69 14.19 3.17
N LYS A 14 -2.01 14.19 3.36
CA LYS A 14 -2.74 13.55 4.45
C LYS A 14 -3.90 12.80 3.82
N GLY A 15 -4.54 11.92 4.53
CA GLY A 15 -5.70 11.24 3.98
C GLY A 15 -6.14 10.05 4.80
N LYS A 16 -7.10 9.36 4.25
CA LYS A 16 -7.72 8.17 4.81
C LYS A 16 -7.27 6.95 4.02
N LEU A 17 -6.85 5.91 4.72
CA LEU A 17 -6.51 4.62 4.13
C LEU A 17 -7.55 3.58 4.54
N SER A 18 -8.10 2.91 3.57
CA SER A 18 -9.12 1.88 3.77
C SER A 18 -8.72 0.59 3.07
N PHE A 19 -9.05 -0.54 3.68
CA PHE A 19 -8.76 -1.86 3.15
C PHE A 19 -10.03 -2.71 3.10
N LYS A 20 -10.19 -3.46 2.02
CA LYS A 20 -11.26 -4.43 1.85
C LYS A 20 -10.68 -5.81 1.64
N LEU A 21 -10.81 -6.67 2.64
CA LEU A 21 -10.36 -8.05 2.56
C LEU A 21 -11.05 -8.79 1.42
N THR A 22 -10.35 -9.65 0.73
CA THR A 22 -10.94 -10.52 -0.33
C THR A 22 -12.13 -11.30 0.22
N GLY A 23 -13.27 -11.16 -0.44
CA GLY A 23 -14.55 -11.74 0.00
C GLY A 23 -15.39 -10.83 0.89
N ALA A 24 -14.85 -9.72 1.40
CA ALA A 24 -15.64 -8.71 2.10
C ALA A 24 -16.38 -7.80 1.11
N THR A 25 -17.49 -7.22 1.56
CA THR A 25 -18.33 -6.33 0.75
C THR A 25 -18.03 -4.85 0.96
N THR A 26 -17.39 -4.50 2.07
CA THR A 26 -17.15 -3.12 2.49
C THR A 26 -15.69 -2.85 2.78
N PHE A 27 -15.26 -1.62 2.52
CA PHE A 27 -13.96 -1.13 2.96
C PHE A 27 -13.98 -0.83 4.45
N ARG A 28 -12.94 -1.24 5.16
CA ARG A 28 -12.66 -0.88 6.54
C ARG A 28 -11.63 0.24 6.57
N ASP A 29 -11.86 1.26 7.37
CA ASP A 29 -10.89 2.28 7.71
C ASP A 29 -9.77 1.67 8.56
N LEU A 30 -8.52 1.95 8.22
CA LEU A 30 -7.37 1.46 8.99
C LEU A 30 -7.03 2.34 10.19
N GLY A 31 -7.73 3.46 10.35
CA GLY A 31 -7.47 4.46 11.39
C GLY A 31 -6.30 5.38 11.02
N ASN A 32 -5.54 5.79 12.02
CA ASN A 32 -4.41 6.69 11.79
C ASN A 32 -3.23 5.94 11.17
N VAL A 33 -2.99 6.20 9.90
CA VAL A 33 -1.85 5.70 9.13
C VAL A 33 -0.83 6.83 8.99
N THR A 34 0.33 6.65 9.60
CA THR A 34 1.39 7.67 9.66
C THR A 34 2.26 7.67 8.41
N GLU A 35 2.38 6.52 7.74
CA GLU A 35 3.14 6.37 6.50
C GLU A 35 2.42 5.43 5.52
N LEU A 36 2.35 5.83 4.26
CA LEU A 36 2.01 4.99 3.13
C LEU A 36 3.07 5.19 2.05
N GLU A 37 3.80 4.13 1.74
CA GLU A 37 4.83 4.13 0.71
C GLU A 37 4.49 3.12 -0.38
N THR A 38 4.63 3.54 -1.62
CA THR A 38 4.46 2.66 -2.79
C THR A 38 5.73 2.72 -3.63
N THR A 39 6.36 1.56 -3.85
CA THR A 39 7.63 1.47 -4.59
C THR A 39 7.44 0.61 -5.85
N PRO A 40 7.40 1.24 -7.04
CA PRO A 40 7.36 0.49 -8.30
C PRO A 40 8.74 -0.09 -8.63
N ASN A 41 8.77 -1.35 -9.05
CA ASN A 41 9.97 -2.07 -9.46
C ASN A 41 9.76 -2.77 -10.80
N LEU A 42 10.80 -2.74 -11.63
CA LEU A 42 10.85 -3.47 -12.89
C LEU A 42 12.09 -4.38 -12.90
N THR A 43 11.87 -5.63 -13.30
CA THR A 43 12.97 -6.54 -13.63
C THR A 43 13.09 -6.62 -15.14
N THR A 44 14.30 -6.43 -15.64
CA THR A 44 14.60 -6.45 -17.07
C THR A 44 15.62 -7.51 -17.40
N LEU A 45 15.51 -8.09 -18.58
CA LEU A 45 16.50 -8.97 -19.17
C LEU A 45 17.21 -8.21 -20.29
N GLU A 46 18.53 -8.07 -20.15
CA GLU A 46 19.37 -7.39 -21.11
C GLU A 46 20.02 -8.38 -22.08
N HIS A 47 20.05 -8.04 -23.35
CA HIS A 47 20.78 -8.76 -24.38
C HIS A 47 21.97 -7.92 -24.85
N PHE A 48 23.12 -8.59 -25.02
CA PHE A 48 24.36 -7.97 -25.47
C PHE A 48 24.81 -8.64 -26.74
N SER A 49 25.12 -7.84 -27.76
CA SER A 49 25.81 -8.31 -28.96
C SER A 49 27.23 -8.70 -28.64
N SER A 50 27.65 -9.87 -29.09
CA SER A 50 29.00 -10.40 -28.92
C SER A 50 29.70 -10.64 -30.25
N ARG A 51 29.24 -9.99 -31.34
CA ARG A 51 29.77 -10.23 -32.70
C ARG A 51 31.13 -9.58 -32.93
N GLU A 52 31.41 -8.44 -32.30
CA GLU A 52 32.66 -7.68 -32.51
C GLU A 52 33.11 -6.96 -31.21
N GLY A 53 34.37 -7.08 -30.83
CA GLY A 53 35.04 -6.30 -29.81
C GLY A 53 34.34 -6.32 -28.41
N VAL A 54 34.10 -5.13 -27.85
CA VAL A 54 33.44 -4.98 -26.56
C VAL A 54 31.93 -5.23 -26.71
N LYS A 55 31.36 -6.07 -25.85
CA LYS A 55 29.93 -6.35 -25.82
C LYS A 55 29.14 -5.06 -25.67
N LYS A 56 28.16 -4.84 -26.53
CA LYS A 56 27.25 -3.69 -26.49
C LYS A 56 25.84 -4.18 -26.23
N LYS A 57 25.14 -3.52 -25.29
CA LYS A 57 23.72 -3.77 -25.05
C LYS A 57 22.92 -3.36 -26.29
N ASP A 58 22.18 -4.28 -26.87
CA ASP A 58 21.40 -4.08 -28.09
C ASP A 58 19.89 -4.26 -27.88
N LYS A 59 19.46 -4.89 -26.78
CA LYS A 59 18.05 -5.06 -26.43
C LYS A 59 17.84 -5.21 -24.94
N GLU A 60 16.68 -4.75 -24.49
CA GLU A 60 16.18 -4.93 -23.14
C GLU A 60 14.70 -5.30 -23.18
N VAL A 61 14.29 -6.26 -22.36
CA VAL A 61 12.90 -6.71 -22.24
C VAL A 61 12.51 -6.70 -20.79
N VAL A 62 11.34 -6.12 -20.47
CA VAL A 62 10.77 -6.18 -19.12
C VAL A 62 10.24 -7.59 -18.89
N THR A 63 10.73 -8.27 -17.87
CA THR A 63 10.34 -9.63 -17.49
C THR A 63 9.39 -9.66 -16.32
N GLU A 64 9.45 -8.65 -15.43
CA GLU A 64 8.59 -8.57 -14.25
C GLU A 64 8.23 -7.11 -13.93
N LYS A 65 6.99 -6.89 -13.52
CA LYS A 65 6.51 -5.63 -12.95
C LYS A 65 6.02 -5.92 -11.54
N LYS A 66 6.49 -5.14 -10.58
CA LYS A 66 6.19 -5.31 -9.18
C LYS A 66 5.98 -3.96 -8.51
N MET A 67 5.08 -3.89 -7.56
CA MET A 67 4.90 -2.73 -6.69
C MET A 67 4.84 -3.18 -5.25
N THR A 68 5.77 -2.71 -4.45
CA THR A 68 5.76 -2.92 -3.00
C THR A 68 4.94 -1.82 -2.34
N VAL A 69 4.15 -2.19 -1.36
CA VAL A 69 3.33 -1.29 -0.54
C VAL A 69 3.75 -1.46 0.91
N ARG A 70 4.14 -0.36 1.55
CA ARG A 70 4.49 -0.33 2.96
C ARG A 70 3.58 0.68 3.66
N LEU A 71 3.04 0.29 4.81
CA LEU A 71 2.25 1.19 5.65
C LEU A 71 2.60 1.03 7.12
N VAL A 72 2.48 2.13 7.84
CA VAL A 72 2.69 2.21 9.28
C VAL A 72 1.44 2.77 9.92
N MET A 73 0.88 2.03 10.87
CA MET A 73 -0.33 2.38 11.63
C MET A 73 0.04 2.51 13.09
N ASP A 74 -0.58 3.43 13.81
CA ASP A 74 -0.39 3.60 15.26
C ASP A 74 -1.62 3.18 16.08
N GLU A 75 -2.70 2.76 15.42
CA GLU A 75 -3.89 2.22 16.07
C GLU A 75 -3.82 0.69 16.20
N TRP A 76 -3.69 0.21 17.44
CA TRP A 76 -3.60 -1.21 17.79
C TRP A 76 -4.99 -1.83 17.97
N THR A 77 -5.77 -1.84 16.91
CA THR A 77 -7.07 -2.54 16.88
C THR A 77 -6.88 -4.03 16.59
N ALA A 78 -7.86 -4.85 16.97
CA ALA A 78 -7.82 -6.30 16.69
C ALA A 78 -7.69 -6.58 15.18
N ASP A 79 -8.39 -5.80 14.35
CA ASP A 79 -8.32 -5.95 12.89
C ASP A 79 -6.97 -5.56 12.30
N ASN A 80 -6.30 -4.51 12.83
CA ASN A 80 -4.97 -4.12 12.39
C ASN A 80 -3.91 -5.14 12.85
N LEU A 81 -4.05 -5.66 14.07
CA LEU A 81 -3.22 -6.76 14.55
C LEU A 81 -3.42 -8.03 13.71
N ALA A 82 -4.66 -8.34 13.32
CA ALA A 82 -4.95 -9.48 12.45
C ALA A 82 -4.25 -9.36 11.08
N MET A 83 -4.20 -8.15 10.50
CA MET A 83 -3.41 -7.92 9.27
C MET A 83 -1.93 -8.20 9.49
N ALA A 84 -1.36 -7.70 10.59
CA ALA A 84 0.07 -7.87 10.89
C ALA A 84 0.44 -9.31 11.25
N LEU A 85 -0.47 -10.05 11.85
CA LEU A 85 -0.26 -11.41 12.35
C LEU A 85 -0.80 -12.50 11.41
N LEU A 86 -1.32 -12.12 10.24
CA LEU A 86 -2.03 -13.01 9.31
C LEU A 86 -3.09 -13.84 10.06
N GLY A 87 -3.93 -13.16 10.83
CA GLY A 87 -4.86 -13.79 11.75
C GLY A 87 -6.32 -13.54 11.41
N ASP A 88 -7.18 -14.28 12.09
CA ASP A 88 -8.62 -14.05 12.14
C ASP A 88 -8.98 -13.44 13.49
N VAL A 89 -9.99 -12.57 13.47
CA VAL A 89 -10.55 -11.97 14.70
C VAL A 89 -11.79 -12.75 15.09
N SER A 90 -11.87 -13.13 16.35
CA SER A 90 -13.05 -13.72 16.98
C SER A 90 -13.39 -12.97 18.27
N VAL A 91 -14.57 -13.22 18.82
CA VAL A 91 -14.98 -12.69 20.12
C VAL A 91 -15.13 -13.84 21.08
N ASP A 92 -14.48 -13.76 22.24
CA ASP A 92 -14.59 -14.78 23.29
C ASP A 92 -15.91 -14.66 24.10
N THR A 93 -16.09 -15.56 25.06
CA THR A 93 -17.28 -15.60 25.91
C THR A 93 -17.44 -14.38 26.81
N ASP A 94 -16.36 -13.66 27.07
CA ASP A 94 -16.32 -12.47 27.92
C ASP A 94 -16.46 -11.16 27.11
N GLY A 95 -16.57 -11.29 25.76
CA GLY A 95 -16.74 -10.16 24.85
C GLY A 95 -15.42 -9.52 24.39
N ASN A 96 -14.27 -10.14 24.65
CA ASN A 96 -12.98 -9.64 24.20
C ASN A 96 -12.72 -10.05 22.75
N SER A 97 -12.06 -9.17 21.98
CA SER A 97 -11.56 -9.51 20.64
C SER A 97 -10.28 -10.32 20.75
N VAL A 98 -10.26 -11.48 20.14
CA VAL A 98 -9.13 -12.41 20.12
C VAL A 98 -8.63 -12.55 18.70
N VAL A 99 -7.34 -12.37 18.51
CA VAL A 99 -6.66 -12.57 17.20
C VAL A 99 -5.95 -13.92 17.24
N ASP A 100 -6.33 -14.83 16.36
CA ASP A 100 -5.69 -16.13 16.19
C ASP A 100 -4.49 -15.97 15.24
N ILE A 101 -3.27 -16.07 15.80
CA ILE A 101 -2.02 -15.78 15.09
C ILE A 101 -1.76 -16.85 14.04
N PHE A 102 -1.45 -16.43 12.79
CA PHE A 102 -1.18 -17.32 11.65
C PHE A 102 -2.31 -18.30 11.32
N SER A 103 -3.57 -17.92 11.61
CA SER A 103 -4.73 -18.69 11.13
C SER A 103 -4.92 -18.60 9.61
N ARG A 104 -4.31 -17.58 8.98
CA ARG A 104 -4.33 -17.35 7.53
C ARG A 104 -2.93 -17.52 6.94
N ASN A 105 -2.87 -17.99 5.69
CA ASN A 105 -1.62 -18.05 4.92
C ASN A 105 -1.34 -16.73 4.18
N THR A 106 -2.39 -15.97 3.87
CA THR A 106 -2.31 -14.71 3.14
C THR A 106 -3.32 -13.72 3.69
N PHE A 107 -3.01 -12.44 3.57
CA PHE A 107 -3.95 -11.36 3.88
C PHE A 107 -4.05 -10.48 2.63
N GLU A 108 -5.02 -10.78 1.76
CA GLU A 108 -5.19 -10.16 0.46
C GLU A 108 -6.47 -9.34 0.38
N GLY A 109 -6.43 -8.24 -0.35
CA GLY A 109 -7.59 -7.41 -0.57
C GLY A 109 -7.30 -6.18 -1.40
N GLU A 110 -8.28 -5.30 -1.46
CA GLU A 110 -8.19 -4.01 -2.14
C GLU A 110 -7.76 -2.93 -1.13
N LEU A 111 -6.84 -2.07 -1.53
CA LEU A 111 -6.38 -0.94 -0.73
C LEU A 111 -6.78 0.36 -1.41
N LYS A 112 -7.39 1.26 -0.66
CA LYS A 112 -7.84 2.56 -1.14
C LYS A 112 -7.31 3.67 -0.26
N TYR A 113 -6.62 4.63 -0.88
CA TYR A 113 -6.20 5.88 -0.25
C TYR A 113 -6.97 7.04 -0.83
N GLU A 114 -7.60 7.82 0.03
CA GLU A 114 -8.28 9.06 -0.29
C GLU A 114 -7.49 10.21 0.31
N GLY A 115 -6.68 10.84 -0.54
CA GLY A 115 -5.75 11.86 -0.12
C GLY A 115 -6.35 13.25 -0.04
N THR A 116 -5.85 14.04 0.92
CA THR A 116 -6.09 15.46 1.03
C THR A 116 -4.79 16.23 0.93
N ASN A 117 -4.83 17.41 0.34
CA ASN A 117 -3.67 18.30 0.23
C ASN A 117 -4.16 19.74 0.41
N GLU A 118 -3.54 20.48 1.31
CA GLU A 118 -3.95 21.85 1.63
C GLU A 118 -3.42 22.89 0.61
N ILE A 119 -2.39 22.51 -0.16
CA ILE A 119 -1.68 23.46 -1.04
C ILE A 119 -2.01 23.21 -2.51
N GLY A 120 -1.89 21.97 -2.96
CA GLY A 120 -1.99 21.62 -4.38
C GLY A 120 -3.02 20.53 -4.67
N PRO A 121 -2.85 19.77 -5.75
CA PRO A 121 -3.81 18.73 -6.14
C PRO A 121 -3.93 17.64 -5.08
N GLN A 122 -5.12 17.09 -4.96
CA GLN A 122 -5.39 15.92 -4.11
C GLN A 122 -5.10 14.65 -4.90
N MET A 123 -4.71 13.59 -4.20
CA MET A 123 -4.35 12.32 -4.84
C MET A 123 -5.09 11.16 -4.19
N ASP A 124 -5.68 10.30 -5.02
CA ASP A 124 -6.27 9.04 -4.59
C ASP A 124 -5.50 7.89 -5.21
N ILE A 125 -5.40 6.79 -4.46
CA ILE A 125 -4.77 5.56 -4.92
C ILE A 125 -5.76 4.41 -4.70
N ASP A 126 -6.05 3.68 -5.76
CA ASP A 126 -6.81 2.44 -5.70
C ASP A 126 -5.91 1.30 -6.16
N LEU A 127 -5.52 0.41 -5.25
CA LEU A 127 -4.81 -0.83 -5.56
C LEU A 127 -5.80 -1.98 -5.55
N PHE A 128 -5.97 -2.63 -6.69
CA PHE A 128 -7.04 -3.61 -6.92
C PHE A 128 -6.81 -4.93 -6.21
N LYS A 129 -5.56 -5.26 -5.90
CA LYS A 129 -5.19 -6.42 -5.12
C LYS A 129 -3.83 -6.19 -4.45
N VAL A 130 -3.79 -6.27 -3.14
CA VAL A 130 -2.55 -6.22 -2.35
C VAL A 130 -2.50 -7.46 -1.48
N ALA A 131 -1.39 -8.17 -1.51
CA ALA A 131 -1.10 -9.29 -0.62
C ALA A 131 -0.10 -8.83 0.44
N PHE A 132 -0.54 -8.75 1.68
CA PHE A 132 0.31 -8.39 2.81
C PHE A 132 1.07 -9.59 3.34
N LYS A 133 2.31 -9.35 3.73
CA LYS A 133 3.18 -10.27 4.47
C LYS A 133 2.97 -10.05 5.97
N PRO A 134 3.44 -10.98 6.82
CA PRO A 134 3.44 -10.74 8.26
C PRO A 134 4.09 -9.40 8.59
N GLY A 135 3.55 -8.72 9.58
CA GLY A 135 4.09 -7.46 10.05
C GLY A 135 5.53 -7.60 10.55
N LYS A 136 6.23 -6.48 10.60
CA LYS A 136 7.52 -6.40 11.28
C LYS A 136 7.33 -6.56 12.79
N SER A 137 8.40 -6.42 13.55
CA SER A 137 8.35 -6.54 15.02
C SER A 137 7.26 -5.67 15.64
N LEU A 138 6.42 -6.29 16.46
CA LEU A 138 5.45 -5.60 17.31
C LEU A 138 6.05 -5.44 18.70
N ASN A 139 6.10 -4.23 19.23
CA ASN A 139 6.70 -3.90 20.53
C ASN A 139 5.62 -3.46 21.52
N PRO A 140 4.94 -4.41 22.22
CA PRO A 140 3.89 -4.05 23.17
C PRO A 140 4.44 -3.42 24.45
N ILE A 141 5.76 -3.45 24.66
CA ILE A 141 6.46 -2.78 25.79
C ILE A 141 7.48 -1.84 25.19
N SER A 142 7.24 -0.54 25.29
CA SER A 142 8.10 0.52 24.76
C SER A 142 7.81 1.82 25.48
N ASP A 143 8.80 2.70 25.59
CA ASP A 143 8.63 4.09 26.04
C ASP A 143 8.18 5.03 24.92
N GLU A 144 8.00 4.51 23.70
CA GLU A 144 7.53 5.23 22.52
C GLU A 144 6.13 4.74 22.10
N TRP A 145 5.44 5.53 21.27
CA TRP A 145 4.17 5.14 20.70
C TRP A 145 4.33 3.85 19.88
N GLY A 146 3.47 2.87 20.13
CA GLY A 146 3.50 1.61 19.42
C GLY A 146 3.06 1.77 17.95
N ASN A 147 3.80 1.15 17.04
CA ASN A 147 3.51 1.14 15.61
C ASN A 147 3.30 -0.28 15.11
N ILE A 148 2.39 -0.43 14.15
CA ILE A 148 2.19 -1.65 13.36
C ILE A 148 2.70 -1.34 11.95
N GLU A 149 3.85 -1.91 11.59
CA GLU A 149 4.40 -1.79 10.24
C GLU A 149 4.13 -3.08 9.47
N ILE A 150 3.47 -2.96 8.33
CA ILE A 150 3.22 -4.06 7.41
C ILE A 150 3.69 -3.71 6.01
N GLU A 151 4.11 -4.74 5.28
CA GLU A 151 4.57 -4.65 3.92
C GLU A 151 3.84 -5.68 3.06
N GLY A 152 3.53 -5.32 1.85
CA GLY A 152 2.86 -6.19 0.89
C GLY A 152 3.27 -5.90 -0.53
N GLU A 153 2.72 -6.69 -1.44
CA GLU A 153 2.91 -6.52 -2.87
C GLU A 153 1.57 -6.30 -3.55
N ALA A 154 1.49 -5.27 -4.38
CA ALA A 154 0.37 -5.14 -5.27
C ALA A 154 0.46 -6.19 -6.38
N LEU A 155 -0.62 -6.91 -6.57
CA LEU A 155 -0.78 -7.96 -7.58
C LEU A 155 -1.66 -7.44 -8.71
N ALA A 156 -1.42 -7.92 -9.92
CA ALA A 156 -2.30 -7.65 -11.03
C ALA A 156 -3.65 -8.37 -10.83
N ASN A 157 -4.74 -7.68 -11.16
CA ASN A 157 -6.06 -8.30 -11.26
C ASN A 157 -6.17 -9.13 -12.55
N ASP A 158 -7.32 -9.74 -12.77
CA ASP A 158 -7.59 -10.59 -13.95
C ASP A 158 -7.45 -9.84 -15.30
N LEU A 159 -7.48 -8.50 -15.26
CA LEU A 159 -7.25 -7.63 -16.42
C LEU A 159 -5.80 -7.19 -16.57
N GLY A 160 -4.88 -7.71 -15.75
CA GLY A 160 -3.47 -7.35 -15.74
C GLY A 160 -3.16 -5.96 -15.16
N LYS A 161 -4.10 -5.36 -14.41
CA LYS A 161 -3.95 -4.03 -13.81
C LYS A 161 -3.65 -4.13 -12.32
N PHE A 162 -2.68 -3.36 -11.85
CA PHE A 162 -2.30 -3.27 -10.43
C PHE A 162 -3.18 -2.28 -9.65
N GLY A 163 -3.52 -1.16 -10.27
CA GLY A 163 -4.28 -0.10 -9.63
C GLY A 163 -4.33 1.17 -10.46
N THR A 164 -4.85 2.22 -9.85
CA THR A 164 -4.89 3.57 -10.42
C THR A 164 -4.40 4.60 -9.41
N TRP A 165 -3.76 5.64 -9.92
CA TRP A 165 -3.42 6.83 -9.17
C TRP A 165 -4.14 8.00 -9.81
N THR A 166 -5.07 8.61 -9.08
CA THR A 166 -5.91 9.70 -9.57
C THR A 166 -5.45 11.02 -8.97
N VAL A 167 -5.20 12.00 -9.82
CA VAL A 167 -4.89 13.36 -9.40
C VAL A 167 -6.15 14.19 -9.57
N ARG A 168 -6.69 14.71 -8.46
CA ARG A 168 -7.86 15.61 -8.46
C ARG A 168 -7.41 17.05 -8.30
N GLU A 169 -7.93 17.94 -9.14
CA GLU A 169 -7.72 19.37 -8.95
C GLU A 169 -8.44 19.87 -7.69
N GLN A 170 -7.81 20.76 -6.95
CA GLN A 170 -8.54 21.46 -5.90
C GLN A 170 -9.69 22.24 -6.50
N VAL A 171 -10.89 21.99 -6.02
CA VAL A 171 -12.01 22.90 -6.25
C VAL A 171 -11.76 24.09 -5.30
N VAL A 172 -11.13 25.13 -5.81
CA VAL A 172 -11.07 26.40 -5.10
C VAL A 172 -12.52 26.89 -5.04
N GLY A 173 -13.15 26.76 -3.89
CA GLY A 173 -14.47 27.33 -3.65
C GLY A 173 -14.44 28.85 -3.86
N PRO A 174 -15.56 29.45 -4.23
CA PRO A 174 -15.65 30.88 -4.49
C PRO A 174 -15.36 31.71 -3.25
#